data_55616bb056a4c6b05553cf877de0bc25
#
_entry.id   55616bb056a4c6b05553cf877de0bc25
#
_cell.length_a   1.000
_cell.length_b   1.000
_cell.length_c   1.000
_cell.angle_alpha   90.00
_cell.angle_beta   90.00
_cell.angle_gamma   90.00
#
_symmetry.space_group_name_H-M   'P 1'
#
loop_
_entity.id
_entity.type
_entity.pdbx_description
1 polymer ?
#
loop_
_entity_poly.entity_id
_entity_poly.type
_entity_poly.pdbx_seq_one_letter_code
_entity_poly.pdbx_strand_id
1 'polypeptide(L)'
;DLAPAPSLDALDVIVQKLAARVRNGEIVYVHCAYGRGRTGLVAASLLGALYPDMGAEEALARVDAYYQTRGETDGATSPETEPQREQVRRYFVDKLNR
;
A
#
# COMPACT_ATOMS: atom_id res chain seq x y z
N ASP A 1 -1.29 -2.52 13.54
CA ASP A 1 -1.00 -1.12 13.60
C ASP A 1 -2.00 -0.34 12.74
N LEU A 2 -2.76 0.54 13.39
CA LEU A 2 -3.86 1.26 12.74
C LEU A 2 -3.47 2.66 12.27
N ALA A 3 -2.26 3.11 12.58
CA ALA A 3 -1.83 4.45 12.22
C ALA A 3 -1.32 4.50 10.77
N PRO A 4 -1.54 5.62 10.05
CA PRO A 4 -0.84 5.83 8.79
C PRO A 4 0.66 6.00 9.02
N ALA A 5 1.43 6.01 7.95
CA ALA A 5 2.85 6.34 8.05
C ALA A 5 3.01 7.77 8.58
N PRO A 6 4.13 8.08 9.27
CA PRO A 6 4.31 9.41 9.87
C PRO A 6 4.20 10.56 8.88
N SER A 7 4.59 10.36 7.62
CA SER A 7 4.50 11.38 6.58
C SER A 7 4.52 10.73 5.21
N LEU A 8 4.14 11.50 4.19
CA LEU A 8 4.25 11.03 2.81
C LEU A 8 5.71 10.84 2.41
N ASP A 9 6.63 11.65 2.94
CA ASP A 9 8.05 11.47 2.65
C ASP A 9 8.58 10.17 3.24
N ALA A 10 8.19 9.83 4.47
CA ALA A 10 8.57 8.57 5.09
C ALA A 10 8.02 7.38 4.30
N LEU A 11 6.77 7.47 3.87
CA LEU A 11 6.15 6.45 3.05
C LEU A 11 6.89 6.29 1.73
N ASP A 12 7.24 7.40 1.08
CA ASP A 12 7.93 7.38 -0.20
C ASP A 12 9.31 6.71 -0.11
N VAL A 13 10.06 6.95 0.96
CA VAL A 13 11.35 6.29 1.18
C VAL A 13 11.17 4.78 1.19
N ILE A 14 10.19 4.28 1.92
CA ILE A 14 9.91 2.85 2.00
C ILE A 14 9.51 2.30 0.64
N VAL A 15 8.58 2.99 -0.04
CA VAL A 15 8.04 2.56 -1.33
C VAL A 15 9.14 2.51 -2.39
N GLN A 16 10.00 3.53 -2.45
CA GLN A 16 11.05 3.56 -3.46
C GLN A 16 12.09 2.47 -3.23
N LYS A 17 12.42 2.17 -1.98
CA LYS A 17 13.32 1.06 -1.68
C LYS A 17 12.75 -0.28 -2.14
N LEU A 18 11.47 -0.51 -1.86
CA LEU A 18 10.81 -1.76 -2.25
C LEU A 18 10.67 -1.85 -3.77
N ALA A 19 10.32 -0.74 -4.41
CA ALA A 19 10.18 -0.70 -5.87
C ALA A 19 11.51 -1.02 -6.55
N ALA A 20 12.62 -0.49 -6.04
CA ALA A 20 13.94 -0.79 -6.58
C ALA A 20 14.27 -2.27 -6.49
N ARG A 21 13.93 -2.91 -5.37
CA ARG A 21 14.16 -4.35 -5.21
C ARG A 21 13.34 -5.16 -6.21
N VAL A 22 12.08 -4.82 -6.38
CA VAL A 22 11.21 -5.52 -7.34
C VAL A 22 11.75 -5.36 -8.76
N ARG A 23 12.19 -4.15 -9.11
CA ARG A 23 12.76 -3.88 -10.44
C ARG A 23 14.05 -4.64 -10.69
N ASN A 24 14.78 -4.98 -9.61
CA ASN A 24 15.97 -5.82 -9.71
C ASN A 24 15.66 -7.32 -9.73
N GLY A 25 14.40 -7.69 -9.77
CA GLY A 25 14.00 -9.09 -9.83
C GLY A 25 13.90 -9.79 -8.49
N GLU A 26 13.98 -9.06 -7.38
CA GLU A 26 13.85 -9.64 -6.06
C GLU A 26 12.39 -9.88 -5.69
N ILE A 27 12.14 -10.93 -4.93
CA ILE A 27 10.82 -11.17 -4.36
C ILE A 27 10.73 -10.39 -3.05
N VAL A 28 9.74 -9.51 -2.95
CA VAL A 28 9.58 -8.65 -1.78
C VAL A 28 8.29 -9.02 -1.04
N TYR A 29 8.43 -9.26 0.27
CA TYR A 29 7.29 -9.50 1.14
C TYR A 29 7.03 -8.26 1.99
N VAL A 30 5.79 -7.79 1.96
CA VAL A 30 5.36 -6.65 2.78
C VAL A 30 4.38 -7.18 3.81
N HIS A 31 4.77 -7.12 5.08
CA HIS A 31 3.88 -7.62 6.12
C HIS A 31 4.10 -6.89 7.44
N CYS A 32 3.07 -6.89 8.27
CA CYS A 32 3.12 -6.47 9.66
C CYS A 32 2.40 -7.54 10.50
N ALA A 33 2.28 -7.29 11.81
CA ALA A 33 1.72 -8.32 12.69
C ALA A 33 0.36 -8.84 12.23
N TYR A 34 -0.49 -7.94 11.70
CA TYR A 34 -1.85 -8.31 11.30
C TYR A 34 -2.07 -8.23 9.79
N GLY A 35 -1.14 -7.66 9.04
CA GLY A 35 -1.18 -7.65 7.57
C GLY A 35 -2.27 -6.79 6.93
N ARG A 36 -2.93 -5.90 7.66
CA ARG A 36 -4.09 -5.21 7.11
C ARG A 36 -4.05 -3.68 7.21
N GLY A 37 -3.26 -3.12 8.10
CA GLY A 37 -3.18 -1.67 8.26
C GLY A 37 -2.05 -1.07 7.45
N ARG A 38 -0.91 -0.89 8.10
CA ARG A 38 0.26 -0.26 7.48
C ARG A 38 0.79 -1.08 6.31
N THR A 39 0.71 -2.40 6.37
CA THR A 39 1.11 -3.26 5.25
C THR A 39 0.27 -2.95 4.01
N GLY A 40 -1.05 -2.82 4.17
CA GLY A 40 -1.92 -2.49 3.06
C GLY A 40 -1.62 -1.11 2.48
N LEU A 41 -1.32 -0.13 3.33
CA LEU A 41 -0.91 1.20 2.92
C LEU A 41 0.35 1.15 2.05
N VAL A 42 1.37 0.45 2.51
CA VAL A 42 2.63 0.31 1.77
C VAL A 42 2.41 -0.45 0.47
N ALA A 43 1.65 -1.54 0.51
CA ALA A 43 1.39 -2.36 -0.67
C ALA A 43 0.66 -1.57 -1.76
N ALA A 44 -0.38 -0.82 -1.41
CA ALA A 44 -1.12 -0.02 -2.39
C ALA A 44 -0.24 1.08 -2.99
N SER A 45 0.55 1.74 -2.16
CA SER A 45 1.47 2.78 -2.63
C SER A 45 2.54 2.18 -3.55
N LEU A 46 3.04 1.00 -3.21
CA LEU A 46 4.04 0.29 -4.03
C LEU A 46 3.46 -0.07 -5.40
N LEU A 47 2.20 -0.53 -5.45
CA LEU A 47 1.56 -0.83 -6.73
C LEU A 47 1.55 0.41 -7.62
N GLY A 48 1.23 1.58 -7.05
CA GLY A 48 1.24 2.81 -7.83
C GLY A 48 2.62 3.15 -8.36
N ALA A 49 3.66 2.94 -7.55
CA ALA A 49 5.03 3.22 -7.98
C ALA A 49 5.50 2.27 -9.09
N LEU A 50 5.03 1.03 -9.06
CA LEU A 50 5.44 0.01 -10.04
C LEU A 50 4.63 0.06 -11.34
N TYR A 51 3.38 0.50 -11.28
CA TYR A 51 2.46 0.47 -12.43
C TYR A 51 1.96 1.88 -12.73
N PRO A 52 2.60 2.58 -13.69
CA PRO A 52 2.28 3.99 -13.97
C PRO A 52 0.83 4.27 -14.33
N ASP A 53 0.14 3.28 -14.89
CA ASP A 53 -1.25 3.46 -15.33
C ASP A 53 -2.28 3.18 -14.24
N MET A 54 -1.84 2.72 -13.06
CA MET A 54 -2.76 2.37 -11.97
C MET A 54 -3.11 3.59 -11.14
N GLY A 55 -4.40 3.81 -10.92
CA GLY A 55 -4.87 4.86 -10.02
C GLY A 55 -4.96 4.38 -8.59
N ALA A 56 -5.16 5.33 -7.66
CA ALA A 56 -5.21 5.02 -6.23
C ALA A 56 -6.36 4.07 -5.88
N GLU A 57 -7.54 4.29 -6.45
CA GLU A 57 -8.70 3.44 -6.13
C GLU A 57 -8.49 2.02 -6.63
N GLU A 58 -7.88 1.84 -7.78
CA GLU A 58 -7.57 0.51 -8.28
C GLU A 58 -6.54 -0.19 -7.38
N ALA A 59 -5.50 0.53 -6.96
CA ALA A 59 -4.49 -0.05 -6.07
C ALA A 59 -5.11 -0.47 -4.75
N LEU A 60 -5.96 0.38 -4.17
CA LEU A 60 -6.67 0.05 -2.94
C LEU A 60 -7.56 -1.17 -3.10
N ALA A 61 -8.29 -1.25 -4.20
CA ALA A 61 -9.18 -2.37 -4.48
C ALA A 61 -8.40 -3.68 -4.63
N ARG A 62 -7.25 -3.64 -5.31
CA ARG A 62 -6.42 -4.83 -5.50
C ARG A 62 -5.83 -5.33 -4.19
N VAL A 63 -5.37 -4.42 -3.33
CA VAL A 63 -4.82 -4.81 -2.04
C VAL A 63 -5.90 -5.43 -1.15
N ASP A 64 -7.09 -4.82 -1.11
CA ASP A 64 -8.18 -5.36 -0.33
C ASP A 64 -8.64 -6.71 -0.87
N ALA A 65 -8.75 -6.86 -2.19
CA ALA A 65 -9.13 -8.13 -2.80
C ALA A 65 -8.14 -9.24 -2.43
N TYR A 66 -6.84 -8.95 -2.49
CA TYR A 66 -5.82 -9.91 -2.09
C TYR A 66 -5.95 -10.28 -0.61
N TYR A 67 -6.18 -9.28 0.25
CA TYR A 67 -6.36 -9.50 1.67
C TYR A 67 -7.57 -10.40 1.94
N GLN A 68 -8.70 -10.15 1.24
CA GLN A 68 -9.91 -10.95 1.41
C GLN A 68 -9.69 -12.42 1.04
N THR A 69 -8.80 -12.70 0.09
CA THR A 69 -8.52 -14.09 -0.31
C THR A 69 -7.82 -14.90 0.77
N ARG A 70 -7.28 -14.24 1.80
CA ARG A 70 -6.61 -14.95 2.90
C ARG A 70 -7.58 -15.64 3.85
N GLY A 71 -8.86 -15.29 3.80
CA GLY A 71 -9.91 -16.03 4.47
C GLY A 71 -10.15 -15.76 5.94
N GLU A 72 -9.30 -14.99 6.59
CA GLU A 72 -9.40 -14.71 8.02
C GLU A 72 -9.44 -13.20 8.28
N THR A 73 -10.45 -12.55 7.72
CA THR A 73 -10.49 -11.09 7.73
C THR A 73 -11.47 -10.51 8.74
N ASP A 74 -12.41 -11.32 9.25
CA ASP A 74 -13.44 -10.87 10.20
C ASP A 74 -14.19 -9.63 9.69
N GLY A 75 -14.35 -9.51 8.38
CA GLY A 75 -15.01 -8.36 7.79
C GLY A 75 -14.14 -7.11 7.68
N ALA A 76 -12.90 -7.16 8.13
CA ALA A 76 -12.00 -6.02 8.02
C ALA A 76 -11.53 -5.81 6.58
N THR A 77 -11.05 -4.61 6.29
CA THR A 77 -10.51 -4.25 4.98
C THR A 77 -9.01 -4.01 5.08
N SER A 78 -8.32 -3.96 3.95
CA SER A 78 -6.90 -3.60 3.90
C SER A 78 -6.69 -2.52 2.84
N PRO A 79 -6.15 -1.34 3.15
CA PRO A 79 -5.79 -0.88 4.51
C PRO A 79 -6.99 -0.80 5.43
N GLU A 80 -6.77 -0.95 6.72
CA GLU A 80 -7.86 -1.14 7.67
C GLU A 80 -8.66 0.13 7.95
N THR A 81 -8.01 1.30 7.96
CA THR A 81 -8.66 2.54 8.37
C THR A 81 -8.77 3.52 7.21
N GLU A 82 -9.75 4.43 7.30
CA GLU A 82 -9.90 5.48 6.29
C GLU A 82 -8.70 6.45 6.23
N PRO A 83 -8.10 6.87 7.37
CA PRO A 83 -6.88 7.67 7.28
C PRO A 83 -5.76 6.99 6.51
N GLN A 84 -5.62 5.68 6.61
CA GLN A 84 -4.62 4.93 5.84
C GLN A 84 -4.97 4.95 4.34
N ARG A 85 -6.24 4.74 3.99
CA ARG A 85 -6.67 4.81 2.58
C ARG A 85 -6.48 6.20 2.02
N GLU A 86 -6.80 7.22 2.81
CA GLU A 86 -6.62 8.60 2.38
C GLU A 86 -5.14 8.92 2.15
N GLN A 87 -4.26 8.39 2.98
CA GLN A 87 -2.82 8.58 2.77
C GLN A 87 -2.35 7.96 1.46
N VAL A 88 -2.91 6.82 1.05
CA VAL A 88 -2.63 6.23 -0.26
C VAL A 88 -3.04 7.20 -1.37
N ARG A 89 -4.24 7.77 -1.29
CA ARG A 89 -4.73 8.70 -2.30
C ARG A 89 -3.81 9.93 -2.40
N ARG A 90 -3.40 10.48 -1.26
CA ARG A 90 -2.48 11.61 -1.23
C ARG A 90 -1.11 11.25 -1.78
N TYR A 91 -0.64 10.04 -1.50
CA TYR A 91 0.63 9.58 -2.04
C TYR A 91 0.58 9.55 -3.57
N PHE A 92 -0.50 9.06 -4.16
CA PHE A 92 -0.65 9.03 -5.61
C PHE A 92 -0.63 10.44 -6.21
N VAL A 93 -1.30 11.39 -5.55
CA VAL A 93 -1.34 12.78 -6.03
C VAL A 93 0.01 13.47 -5.85
N ASP A 94 0.57 13.42 -4.64
CA ASP A 94 1.73 14.25 -4.27
C ASP A 94 3.06 13.66 -4.72
N LYS A 95 3.19 12.34 -4.72
CA LYS A 95 4.46 11.67 -5.03
C LYS A 95 4.48 11.03 -6.40
N LEU A 96 3.34 10.55 -6.88
CA LEU A 96 3.25 9.90 -8.18
C LEU A 96 2.61 10.78 -9.26
N ASN A 97 2.07 11.91 -8.87
CA ASN A 97 1.45 12.90 -9.80
C ASN A 97 0.26 12.31 -10.56
N ARG A 98 -0.63 11.65 -9.84
CA ARG A 98 -1.81 11.01 -10.48
C ARG A 98 -3.11 11.40 -9.83
#